data_676a85789468ff65c6d73a3bc5bdcbd8
#
_entry.id   676a85789468ff65c6d73a3bc5bdcbd8
#
_cell.length_a   1.000
_cell.length_b   1.000
_cell.length_c   1.000
_cell.angle_alpha   90.00
_cell.angle_beta   90.00
_cell.angle_gamma   90.00
#
_symmetry.space_group_name_H-M   'P 1'
#
loop_
_entity.id
_entity.type
_entity.pdbx_description
1 polymer ?
#
loop_
_entity_poly.entity_id
_entity_poly.type
_entity_poly.pdbx_seq_one_letter_code
_entity_poly.pdbx_strand_id
1 'polypeptide(L)'
;VNKKGEGKMRITDLLDKRSISLDAAPKTKAEALDMAVDLMVKSEKISDREAYRKQVYLREEESTTGIGEGIAIPHGKCDAVKKPGLAAMVVKNGVEFEALDDEPVTLLFLIAAPNTEDNIHLDVLSKLSVMLMDDNFTESLRNAGSVDEFMEIIDKADDEKKDIDERLADTGSSEGARARLLAVTSCPTGIAHTYMAAEGLEKAAKAKDCFI
;
A
#
# COMPACT_ATOMS: atom_id res chain seq x y z
N VAL A 1 16.09 -17.50 26.13
CA VAL A 1 16.12 -16.99 24.75
C VAL A 1 14.88 -16.10 24.61
N ASN A 2 15.08 -14.78 24.70
CA ASN A 2 14.03 -13.77 24.58
C ASN A 2 13.49 -13.77 23.14
N LYS A 3 12.25 -14.22 22.93
CA LYS A 3 11.45 -13.82 21.77
C LYS A 3 11.11 -12.33 21.95
N LYS A 4 11.88 -11.44 21.32
CA LYS A 4 11.42 -10.07 21.04
C LYS A 4 10.17 -10.22 20.20
N GLY A 5 9.04 -9.65 20.66
CA GLY A 5 7.82 -9.59 19.90
C GLY A 5 8.09 -8.97 18.52
N GLU A 6 7.66 -9.67 17.49
CA GLU A 6 7.60 -9.13 16.12
C GLU A 6 6.58 -7.98 16.14
N GLY A 7 7.05 -6.77 16.37
CA GLY A 7 6.25 -5.56 16.24
C GLY A 7 5.76 -5.48 14.79
N LYS A 8 4.44 -5.52 14.58
CA LYS A 8 3.83 -5.34 13.25
C LYS A 8 4.41 -4.05 12.64
N MET A 9 5.03 -4.15 11.47
CA MET A 9 5.70 -3.06 10.75
C MET A 9 4.70 -1.90 10.52
N ARG A 10 5.10 -0.68 10.86
CA ARG A 10 4.31 0.54 10.60
C ARG A 10 4.57 1.03 9.18
N ILE A 11 3.60 1.69 8.59
CA ILE A 11 3.78 2.34 7.27
C ILE A 11 4.85 3.44 7.37
N THR A 12 4.89 4.16 8.47
CA THR A 12 5.89 5.21 8.73
C THR A 12 7.33 4.68 8.91
N ASP A 13 7.53 3.40 9.26
CA ASP A 13 8.87 2.78 9.27
C ASP A 13 9.45 2.63 7.86
N LEU A 14 8.58 2.56 6.86
CA LEU A 14 8.93 2.42 5.45
C LEU A 14 9.08 3.77 4.75
N LEU A 15 8.46 4.81 5.27
CA LEU A 15 8.39 6.14 4.68
C LEU A 15 9.48 7.04 5.28
N ASP A 16 10.37 7.56 4.42
CA ASP A 16 11.35 8.55 4.81
C ASP A 16 10.85 9.95 4.43
N LYS A 17 11.02 10.96 5.27
CA LYS A 17 10.61 12.34 4.94
C LYS A 17 11.19 12.84 3.62
N ARG A 18 12.39 12.38 3.24
CA ARG A 18 13.04 12.68 1.95
C ARG A 18 12.35 12.02 0.76
N SER A 19 11.54 10.97 0.99
CA SER A 19 10.79 10.26 -0.04
C SER A 19 9.34 10.74 -0.17
N ILE A 20 9.03 11.93 0.37
CA ILE A 20 7.70 12.55 0.27
C ILE A 20 7.79 13.86 -0.53
N SER A 21 6.85 14.06 -1.47
CA SER A 21 6.65 15.32 -2.17
C SER A 21 5.17 15.71 -2.11
N LEU A 22 4.87 16.93 -1.63
CA LEU A 22 3.50 17.44 -1.49
C LEU A 22 3.08 18.37 -2.63
N ASP A 23 3.97 18.63 -3.57
CA ASP A 23 3.79 19.57 -4.68
C ASP A 23 4.34 19.03 -6.01
N ALA A 24 4.31 17.72 -6.18
CA ALA A 24 4.75 17.08 -7.42
C ALA A 24 3.85 17.53 -8.60
N ALA A 25 4.48 17.79 -9.75
CA ALA A 25 3.79 18.26 -10.94
C ALA A 25 4.24 17.51 -12.22
N PRO A 26 4.15 16.16 -12.24
CA PRO A 26 4.43 15.39 -13.45
C PRO A 26 3.36 15.70 -14.51
N LYS A 27 3.76 15.69 -15.78
CA LYS A 27 2.86 15.91 -16.91
C LYS A 27 2.36 14.61 -17.53
N THR A 28 3.07 13.52 -17.29
CA THR A 28 2.78 12.20 -17.84
C THR A 28 2.96 11.12 -16.77
N LYS A 29 2.35 9.96 -17.01
CA LYS A 29 2.56 8.74 -16.20
C LYS A 29 4.04 8.40 -16.05
N ALA A 30 4.80 8.47 -17.14
CA ALA A 30 6.24 8.19 -17.12
C ALA A 30 7.01 9.17 -16.21
N GLU A 31 6.71 10.47 -16.31
CA GLU A 31 7.29 11.45 -15.40
C GLU A 31 6.91 11.21 -13.94
N ALA A 32 5.66 10.79 -13.66
CA ALA A 32 5.22 10.48 -12.32
C ALA A 32 5.98 9.28 -11.73
N LEU A 33 6.15 8.21 -12.51
CA LEU A 33 6.94 7.05 -12.11
C LEU A 33 8.41 7.40 -11.88
N ASP A 34 9.01 8.18 -12.77
CA ASP A 34 10.41 8.61 -12.64
C ASP A 34 10.64 9.49 -11.40
N MET A 35 9.75 10.45 -11.14
CA MET A 35 9.78 11.28 -9.93
C MET A 35 9.64 10.44 -8.66
N ALA A 36 8.73 9.46 -8.65
CA ALA A 36 8.56 8.56 -7.51
C ALA A 36 9.80 7.68 -7.26
N VAL A 37 10.44 7.18 -8.33
CA VAL A 37 11.71 6.46 -8.24
C VAL A 37 12.80 7.39 -7.67
N ASP A 38 12.90 8.64 -8.10
CA ASP A 38 13.86 9.60 -7.59
C ASP A 38 13.66 9.91 -6.10
N LEU A 39 12.42 10.00 -5.64
CA LEU A 39 12.10 10.12 -4.22
C LEU A 39 12.55 8.88 -3.43
N MET A 40 12.32 7.69 -3.98
CA MET A 40 12.78 6.44 -3.35
C MET A 40 14.31 6.38 -3.25
N VAL A 41 15.03 6.85 -4.26
CA VAL A 41 16.51 6.94 -4.23
C VAL A 41 16.97 7.89 -3.14
N LYS A 42 16.31 9.04 -2.93
CA LYS A 42 16.64 10.00 -1.85
C LYS A 42 16.55 9.37 -0.45
N SER A 43 15.75 8.34 -0.26
CA SER A 43 15.67 7.59 1.00
C SER A 43 16.88 6.67 1.26
N GLU A 44 17.81 6.55 0.29
CA GLU A 44 19.00 5.67 0.34
C GLU A 44 18.70 4.18 0.44
N LYS A 45 17.42 3.79 0.23
CA LYS A 45 16.98 2.38 0.26
C LYS A 45 17.27 1.64 -1.05
N ILE A 46 17.58 2.38 -2.12
CA ILE A 46 17.88 1.85 -3.45
C ILE A 46 19.38 2.00 -3.72
N SER A 47 20.02 0.93 -4.23
CA SER A 47 21.44 0.92 -4.60
C SER A 47 21.67 1.23 -6.08
N ASP A 48 20.70 0.91 -6.93
CA ASP A 48 20.76 1.14 -8.39
C ASP A 48 19.41 1.67 -8.86
N ARG A 49 19.39 2.94 -9.22
CA ARG A 49 18.20 3.65 -9.70
C ARG A 49 17.60 3.02 -10.95
N GLU A 50 18.46 2.74 -11.93
CA GLU A 50 17.99 2.26 -13.24
C GLU A 50 17.48 0.80 -13.17
N ALA A 51 18.15 -0.03 -12.37
CA ALA A 51 17.67 -1.38 -12.14
C ALA A 51 16.29 -1.38 -11.46
N TYR A 52 16.09 -0.53 -10.44
CA TYR A 52 14.80 -0.41 -9.77
C TYR A 52 13.73 0.22 -10.67
N ARG A 53 14.05 1.31 -11.37
CA ARG A 53 13.18 1.94 -12.37
C ARG A 53 12.65 0.93 -13.38
N LYS A 54 13.53 0.11 -13.93
CA LYS A 54 13.16 -0.93 -14.90
C LYS A 54 12.11 -1.90 -14.32
N GLN A 55 12.25 -2.31 -13.06
CA GLN A 55 11.28 -3.21 -12.43
C GLN A 55 9.91 -2.54 -12.20
N VAL A 56 9.91 -1.27 -11.81
CA VAL A 56 8.65 -0.51 -11.68
C VAL A 56 7.93 -0.43 -13.03
N TYR A 57 8.63 -0.13 -14.11
CA TYR A 57 8.05 -0.08 -15.46
C TYR A 57 7.57 -1.45 -15.94
N LEU A 58 8.35 -2.51 -15.77
CA LEU A 58 7.94 -3.87 -16.12
C LEU A 58 6.65 -4.27 -15.40
N ARG A 59 6.54 -3.93 -14.12
CA ARG A 59 5.30 -4.21 -13.36
C ARG A 59 4.12 -3.37 -13.88
N GLU A 60 4.34 -2.12 -14.21
CA GLU A 60 3.30 -1.23 -14.74
C GLU A 60 2.81 -1.65 -16.12
N GLU A 61 3.68 -2.24 -16.95
CA GLU A 61 3.34 -2.81 -18.27
C GLU A 61 2.42 -4.03 -18.18
N GLU A 62 2.47 -4.81 -17.07
CA GLU A 62 1.57 -5.95 -16.86
C GLU A 62 0.11 -5.53 -16.69
N SER A 63 -0.10 -4.47 -15.93
CA SER A 63 -1.40 -3.81 -15.71
C SER A 63 -1.19 -2.50 -14.97
N THR A 64 -2.05 -1.53 -15.21
CA THR A 64 -1.98 -0.25 -14.49
C THR A 64 -2.03 -0.44 -12.98
N THR A 65 -1.25 0.35 -12.26
CA THR A 65 -1.29 0.44 -10.80
C THR A 65 -2.14 1.61 -10.30
N GLY A 66 -2.77 2.37 -11.20
CA GLY A 66 -3.82 3.34 -10.89
C GLY A 66 -5.10 2.59 -10.52
N ILE A 67 -5.47 2.61 -9.24
CA ILE A 67 -6.56 1.81 -8.68
C ILE A 67 -7.92 2.52 -8.72
N GLY A 68 -7.95 3.76 -9.16
CA GLY A 68 -9.13 4.63 -9.14
C GLY A 68 -9.11 5.61 -7.97
N GLU A 69 -10.13 6.47 -7.90
CA GLU A 69 -10.32 7.51 -6.87
C GLU A 69 -9.11 8.48 -6.74
N GLY A 70 -8.41 8.67 -7.86
CA GLY A 70 -7.21 9.51 -7.92
C GLY A 70 -6.00 8.91 -7.23
N ILE A 71 -5.92 7.59 -7.08
CA ILE A 71 -4.85 6.88 -6.35
C ILE A 71 -4.08 5.95 -7.29
N ALA A 72 -2.74 5.94 -7.15
CA ALA A 72 -1.87 4.94 -7.76
C ALA A 72 -0.91 4.34 -6.74
N ILE A 73 -0.65 3.02 -6.87
CA ILE A 73 0.28 2.28 -6.00
C ILE A 73 1.29 1.50 -6.85
N PRO A 74 2.16 2.18 -7.64
CA PRO A 74 3.22 1.51 -8.35
C PRO A 74 4.18 0.81 -7.38
N HIS A 75 4.76 -0.30 -7.82
CA HIS A 75 5.64 -1.08 -6.98
C HIS A 75 6.68 -1.85 -7.80
N GLY A 76 7.82 -2.13 -7.19
CA GLY A 76 8.89 -2.90 -7.80
C GLY A 76 9.62 -3.76 -6.78
N LYS A 77 9.99 -4.99 -7.20
CA LYS A 77 10.78 -5.93 -6.39
C LYS A 77 12.04 -6.29 -7.15
N CYS A 78 13.22 -6.01 -6.57
CA CYS A 78 14.51 -6.37 -7.17
C CYS A 78 15.67 -6.31 -6.17
N ASP A 79 16.82 -6.84 -6.61
CA ASP A 79 18.06 -6.88 -5.80
C ASP A 79 18.67 -5.49 -5.56
N ALA A 80 18.29 -4.48 -6.35
CA ALA A 80 18.71 -3.10 -6.12
C ALA A 80 18.06 -2.46 -4.89
N VAL A 81 17.03 -3.05 -4.33
CA VAL A 81 16.39 -2.60 -3.10
C VAL A 81 17.13 -3.17 -1.90
N LYS A 82 17.79 -2.31 -1.13
CA LYS A 82 18.55 -2.69 0.09
C LYS A 82 17.65 -2.99 1.27
N LYS A 83 16.56 -2.24 1.40
CA LYS A 83 15.56 -2.33 2.47
C LYS A 83 14.19 -1.96 1.92
N PRO A 84 13.10 -2.56 2.44
CA PRO A 84 11.77 -2.15 2.09
C PRO A 84 11.58 -0.64 2.24
N GLY A 85 10.87 -0.03 1.32
CA GLY A 85 10.67 1.42 1.30
C GLY A 85 9.36 1.83 0.69
N LEU A 86 8.93 3.03 1.08
CA LEU A 86 7.77 3.71 0.55
C LEU A 86 8.16 5.13 0.15
N ALA A 87 7.68 5.59 -1.00
CA ALA A 87 7.71 6.99 -1.38
C ALA A 87 6.28 7.46 -1.64
N ALA A 88 6.01 8.73 -1.36
CA ALA A 88 4.68 9.32 -1.53
C ALA A 88 4.74 10.63 -2.29
N MET A 89 3.76 10.85 -3.18
CA MET A 89 3.61 12.11 -3.89
C MET A 89 2.15 12.57 -3.87
N VAL A 90 1.94 13.85 -3.58
CA VAL A 90 0.70 14.57 -3.85
C VAL A 90 0.87 15.33 -5.15
N VAL A 91 -0.01 15.06 -6.11
CA VAL A 91 -0.04 15.69 -7.44
C VAL A 91 -1.28 16.57 -7.53
N LYS A 92 -1.17 17.82 -7.12
CA LYS A 92 -2.32 18.73 -6.95
C LYS A 92 -3.16 18.92 -8.20
N ASN A 93 -2.55 18.91 -9.38
CA ASN A 93 -3.24 19.08 -10.65
C ASN A 93 -3.71 17.75 -11.27
N GLY A 94 -3.43 16.63 -10.60
CA GLY A 94 -3.62 15.31 -11.16
C GLY A 94 -2.65 14.99 -12.31
N VAL A 95 -2.46 13.71 -12.60
CA VAL A 95 -1.73 13.23 -13.77
C VAL A 95 -2.48 12.06 -14.37
N GLU A 96 -2.59 12.06 -15.71
CA GLU A 96 -3.13 10.92 -16.43
C GLU A 96 -2.27 9.68 -16.19
N PHE A 97 -2.88 8.61 -15.66
CA PHE A 97 -2.16 7.42 -15.21
C PHE A 97 -2.75 6.12 -15.80
N GLU A 98 -3.75 6.23 -16.67
CA GLU A 98 -4.51 5.07 -17.16
C GLU A 98 -5.14 4.29 -16.00
N ALA A 99 -5.65 5.02 -15.00
CA ALA A 99 -6.30 4.43 -13.83
C ALA A 99 -7.57 3.65 -14.23
N LEU A 100 -8.01 2.73 -13.35
CA LEU A 100 -9.15 1.83 -13.66
C LEU A 100 -10.48 2.55 -13.87
N ASP A 101 -10.61 3.78 -13.40
CA ASP A 101 -11.79 4.65 -13.52
C ASP A 101 -11.60 5.81 -14.51
N ASP A 102 -10.46 5.83 -15.22
CA ASP A 102 -10.05 6.91 -16.13
C ASP A 102 -9.88 8.28 -15.45
N GLU A 103 -9.84 8.36 -14.11
CA GLU A 103 -9.64 9.59 -13.38
C GLU A 103 -8.14 9.91 -13.16
N PRO A 104 -7.75 11.20 -13.18
CA PRO A 104 -6.36 11.60 -12.96
C PRO A 104 -5.89 11.24 -11.54
N VAL A 105 -4.67 10.72 -11.43
CA VAL A 105 -4.05 10.38 -10.14
C VAL A 105 -3.55 11.65 -9.44
N THR A 106 -3.99 11.86 -8.21
CA THR A 106 -3.62 12.96 -7.33
C THR A 106 -2.78 12.52 -6.13
N LEU A 107 -2.78 11.22 -5.81
CA LEU A 107 -2.02 10.64 -4.71
C LEU A 107 -1.32 9.36 -5.20
N LEU A 108 0.00 9.31 -5.11
CA LEU A 108 0.79 8.19 -5.57
C LEU A 108 1.70 7.66 -4.46
N PHE A 109 1.69 6.34 -4.25
CA PHE A 109 2.58 5.63 -3.33
C PHE A 109 3.41 4.60 -4.09
N LEU A 110 4.73 4.78 -4.14
CA LEU A 110 5.65 3.82 -4.74
C LEU A 110 6.22 2.90 -3.66
N ILE A 111 6.07 1.58 -3.85
CA ILE A 111 6.56 0.56 -2.91
C ILE A 111 7.81 -0.11 -3.49
N ALA A 112 8.88 -0.16 -2.69
CA ALA A 112 10.10 -0.88 -3.01
C ALA A 112 10.28 -2.08 -2.07
N ALA A 113 10.52 -3.26 -2.65
CA ALA A 113 10.78 -4.47 -1.88
C ALA A 113 12.04 -5.20 -2.38
N PRO A 114 12.90 -5.70 -1.49
CA PRO A 114 14.02 -6.54 -1.85
C PRO A 114 13.55 -7.95 -2.28
N ASN A 115 14.31 -8.61 -3.15
CA ASN A 115 14.00 -9.98 -3.57
C ASN A 115 14.11 -11.03 -2.46
N THR A 116 14.81 -10.71 -1.37
CA THR A 116 15.10 -11.65 -0.28
C THR A 116 13.94 -11.82 0.72
N GLU A 117 12.98 -10.90 0.74
CA GLU A 117 11.89 -10.89 1.70
C GLU A 117 10.56 -11.14 0.98
N ASP A 118 10.04 -12.36 1.10
CA ASP A 118 9.01 -12.87 0.19
C ASP A 118 7.66 -12.19 0.28
N ASN A 119 7.25 -11.62 1.41
CA ASN A 119 5.88 -11.12 1.59
C ASN A 119 5.74 -9.67 2.05
N ILE A 120 6.83 -8.99 2.44
CA ILE A 120 6.73 -7.62 2.98
C ILE A 120 6.01 -6.66 2.04
N HIS A 121 6.24 -6.75 0.72
CA HIS A 121 5.57 -5.87 -0.25
C HIS A 121 4.06 -6.13 -0.29
N LEU A 122 3.61 -7.39 -0.12
CA LEU A 122 2.19 -7.73 -0.10
C LEU A 122 1.53 -7.25 1.19
N ASP A 123 2.22 -7.36 2.32
CA ASP A 123 1.71 -6.87 3.61
C ASP A 123 1.57 -5.35 3.59
N VAL A 124 2.57 -4.63 3.05
CA VAL A 124 2.53 -3.17 2.88
C VAL A 124 1.44 -2.76 1.92
N LEU A 125 1.35 -3.43 0.75
CA LEU A 125 0.33 -3.17 -0.25
C LEU A 125 -1.07 -3.35 0.33
N SER A 126 -1.32 -4.48 1.01
CA SER A 126 -2.60 -4.78 1.64
C SER A 126 -2.97 -3.73 2.70
N LYS A 127 -2.02 -3.40 3.59
CA LYS A 127 -2.24 -2.43 4.65
C LYS A 127 -2.52 -1.04 4.10
N LEU A 128 -1.71 -0.59 3.15
CA LEU A 128 -1.87 0.71 2.51
C LEU A 128 -3.19 0.80 1.73
N SER A 129 -3.53 -0.23 0.94
CA SER A 129 -4.79 -0.26 0.18
C SER A 129 -6.01 -0.13 1.09
N VAL A 130 -6.03 -0.82 2.24
CA VAL A 130 -7.16 -0.70 3.18
C VAL A 130 -7.22 0.69 3.83
N MET A 131 -6.07 1.35 4.09
CA MET A 131 -6.07 2.73 4.60
C MET A 131 -6.56 3.72 3.55
N LEU A 132 -6.18 3.52 2.28
CA LEU A 132 -6.56 4.37 1.16
C LEU A 132 -8.02 4.22 0.72
N MET A 133 -8.76 3.23 1.25
CA MET A 133 -10.23 3.13 1.08
C MET A 133 -11.01 4.11 1.96
N ASP A 134 -10.35 4.81 2.87
CA ASP A 134 -11.00 5.85 3.70
C ASP A 134 -10.83 7.22 3.03
N ASP A 135 -11.94 7.77 2.56
CA ASP A 135 -11.97 9.07 1.87
C ASP A 135 -11.43 10.21 2.74
N ASN A 136 -11.72 10.20 4.05
CA ASN A 136 -11.24 11.24 4.96
C ASN A 136 -9.72 11.16 5.12
N PHE A 137 -9.18 9.95 5.15
CA PHE A 137 -7.74 9.73 5.20
C PHE A 137 -7.05 10.24 3.94
N THR A 138 -7.54 9.84 2.77
CA THR A 138 -6.95 10.25 1.48
C THR A 138 -7.07 11.74 1.24
N GLU A 139 -8.20 12.36 1.61
CA GLU A 139 -8.39 13.81 1.54
C GLU A 139 -7.45 14.55 2.48
N SER A 140 -7.26 14.06 3.70
CA SER A 140 -6.31 14.63 4.66
C SER A 140 -4.88 14.59 4.13
N LEU A 141 -4.48 13.50 3.48
CA LEU A 141 -3.16 13.39 2.85
C LEU A 141 -2.98 14.38 1.69
N ARG A 142 -3.99 14.55 0.82
CA ARG A 142 -3.96 15.51 -0.29
C ARG A 142 -3.84 16.95 0.18
N ASN A 143 -4.41 17.26 1.35
CA ASN A 143 -4.45 18.60 1.94
C ASN A 143 -3.33 18.86 2.96
N ALA A 144 -2.46 17.90 3.24
CA ALA A 144 -1.35 18.07 4.18
C ALA A 144 -0.47 19.27 3.80
N GLY A 145 -0.29 20.20 4.71
CA GLY A 145 0.49 21.42 4.51
C GLY A 145 2.00 21.24 4.72
N SER A 146 2.42 20.12 5.31
CA SER A 146 3.82 19.81 5.55
C SER A 146 4.07 18.29 5.52
N VAL A 147 5.33 17.90 5.28
CA VAL A 147 5.76 16.50 5.33
C VAL A 147 5.56 15.89 6.73
N ASP A 148 5.75 16.70 7.77
CA ASP A 148 5.51 16.24 9.15
C ASP A 148 4.03 15.95 9.39
N GLU A 149 3.13 16.82 8.95
CA GLU A 149 1.69 16.59 9.02
C GLU A 149 1.26 15.35 8.20
N PHE A 150 1.81 15.17 7.00
CA PHE A 150 1.57 13.98 6.18
C PHE A 150 1.94 12.69 6.93
N MET A 151 3.11 12.68 7.59
CA MET A 151 3.56 11.55 8.40
C MET A 151 2.66 11.32 9.63
N GLU A 152 2.22 12.37 10.31
CA GLU A 152 1.31 12.27 11.46
C GLU A 152 -0.07 11.70 11.07
N ILE A 153 -0.59 12.06 9.90
CA ILE A 153 -1.86 11.52 9.38
C ILE A 153 -1.72 10.01 9.19
N ILE A 154 -0.62 9.55 8.57
CA ILE A 154 -0.37 8.11 8.38
C ILE A 154 -0.20 7.39 9.72
N ASP A 155 0.53 7.97 10.65
CA ASP A 155 0.78 7.39 11.98
C ASP A 155 -0.51 7.19 12.76
N LYS A 156 -1.39 8.18 12.78
CA LYS A 156 -2.71 8.09 13.42
C LYS A 156 -3.57 6.99 12.82
N ALA A 157 -3.64 6.91 11.49
CA ALA A 157 -4.41 5.88 10.81
C ALA A 157 -3.85 4.46 11.07
N ASP A 158 -2.54 4.32 11.22
CA ASP A 158 -1.88 3.07 11.61
C ASP A 158 -2.25 2.63 13.03
N ASP A 159 -2.32 3.57 13.98
CA ASP A 159 -2.66 3.31 15.37
C ASP A 159 -4.15 2.96 15.53
N GLU A 160 -5.06 3.70 14.88
CA GLU A 160 -6.51 3.43 14.91
C GLU A 160 -6.85 2.03 14.37
N LYS A 161 -6.17 1.60 13.32
CA LYS A 161 -6.34 0.26 12.77
C LYS A 161 -5.84 -0.83 13.72
N LYS A 162 -4.74 -0.58 14.41
CA LYS A 162 -4.21 -1.51 15.40
C LYS A 162 -5.20 -1.72 16.55
N ASP A 163 -5.81 -0.63 17.03
CA ASP A 163 -6.83 -0.69 18.09
C ASP A 163 -8.08 -1.46 17.65
N ILE A 164 -8.49 -1.34 16.37
CA ILE A 164 -9.62 -2.09 15.83
C ILE A 164 -9.27 -3.58 15.71
N ASP A 165 -8.10 -3.92 15.18
CA ASP A 165 -7.62 -5.31 15.05
C ASP A 165 -7.51 -5.98 16.44
N GLU A 166 -6.99 -5.27 17.46
CA GLU A 166 -6.87 -5.77 18.83
C GLU A 166 -8.25 -5.97 19.48
N ARG A 167 -9.19 -5.06 19.30
CA ARG A 167 -10.57 -5.20 19.78
C ARG A 167 -11.31 -6.37 19.12
N LEU A 168 -11.14 -6.57 17.83
CA LEU A 168 -11.71 -7.71 17.11
C LEU A 168 -11.09 -9.04 17.56
N ALA A 169 -9.80 -9.05 17.90
CA ALA A 169 -9.14 -10.22 18.45
C ALA A 169 -9.61 -10.56 19.88
N ASP A 170 -9.92 -9.55 20.70
CA ASP A 170 -10.36 -9.72 22.08
C ASP A 170 -11.85 -10.12 22.18
N THR A 171 -12.69 -9.74 21.21
CA THR A 171 -14.08 -10.18 21.11
C THR A 171 -14.25 -11.64 20.63
N GLY A 172 -13.17 -12.28 20.18
CA GLY A 172 -13.13 -13.68 19.74
C GLY A 172 -13.21 -14.73 20.84
N SER A 173 -13.28 -14.35 22.13
CA SER A 173 -13.28 -15.26 23.28
C SER A 173 -14.63 -15.48 23.94
N SER A 174 -15.76 -15.29 23.25
CA SER A 174 -17.05 -15.76 23.75
C SER A 174 -17.28 -17.22 23.37
N GLU A 175 -17.11 -18.11 24.33
CA GLU A 175 -17.42 -19.53 24.21
C GLU A 175 -18.86 -19.74 23.69
N GLY A 176 -18.99 -20.36 22.52
CA GLY A 176 -20.21 -21.02 22.09
C GLY A 176 -20.94 -20.45 20.86
N ALA A 177 -20.60 -19.31 20.30
CA ALA A 177 -21.19 -18.83 19.06
C ALA A 177 -20.16 -18.85 17.92
N ARG A 178 -20.35 -19.75 16.93
CA ARG A 178 -19.55 -19.71 15.71
C ARG A 178 -19.76 -18.38 15.00
N ALA A 179 -18.68 -17.63 14.78
CA ALA A 179 -18.75 -16.36 14.06
C ALA A 179 -19.23 -16.60 12.62
N ARG A 180 -20.15 -15.75 12.15
CA ARG A 180 -20.59 -15.73 10.76
C ARG A 180 -19.89 -14.56 10.07
N LEU A 181 -19.17 -14.85 9.01
CA LEU A 181 -18.46 -13.88 8.21
C LEU A 181 -19.21 -13.67 6.89
N LEU A 182 -19.35 -12.43 6.47
CA LEU A 182 -19.79 -12.06 5.13
C LEU A 182 -18.60 -11.37 4.44
N ALA A 183 -18.19 -11.88 3.30
CA ALA A 183 -17.12 -11.29 2.52
C ALA A 183 -17.58 -11.04 1.09
N VAL A 184 -17.20 -9.89 0.54
CA VAL A 184 -17.37 -9.55 -0.87
C VAL A 184 -16.01 -9.45 -1.50
N THR A 185 -15.76 -10.25 -2.54
CA THR A 185 -14.51 -10.20 -3.30
C THR A 185 -14.80 -9.64 -4.68
N SER A 186 -14.03 -8.65 -5.09
CA SER A 186 -14.12 -8.03 -6.41
C SER A 186 -12.72 -7.74 -6.93
N CYS A 187 -12.48 -8.01 -8.21
CA CYS A 187 -11.23 -7.66 -8.88
C CYS A 187 -11.55 -7.13 -10.28
N PRO A 188 -11.23 -5.87 -10.58
CA PRO A 188 -11.48 -5.28 -11.90
C PRO A 188 -10.67 -5.97 -13.01
N THR A 189 -9.52 -6.57 -12.68
CA THR A 189 -8.59 -7.17 -13.64
C THR A 189 -8.78 -8.65 -13.90
N GLY A 190 -9.71 -9.32 -13.19
CA GLY A 190 -9.96 -10.73 -13.53
C GLY A 190 -10.76 -11.56 -12.54
N ILE A 191 -11.59 -12.39 -13.11
CA ILE A 191 -12.44 -13.38 -12.39
C ILE A 191 -11.58 -14.31 -11.53
N ALA A 192 -10.39 -14.72 -12.02
CA ALA A 192 -9.51 -15.67 -11.33
C ALA A 192 -9.06 -15.17 -9.94
N HIS A 193 -8.66 -13.92 -9.81
CA HIS A 193 -8.23 -13.34 -8.53
C HIS A 193 -9.39 -13.25 -7.52
N THR A 194 -10.59 -12.96 -7.99
CA THR A 194 -11.81 -12.95 -7.17
C THR A 194 -12.12 -14.34 -6.59
N TYR A 195 -12.02 -15.39 -7.41
CA TYR A 195 -12.20 -16.76 -6.93
C TYR A 195 -11.09 -17.23 -5.98
N MET A 196 -9.83 -16.90 -6.26
CA MET A 196 -8.72 -17.23 -5.37
C MET A 196 -8.86 -16.56 -4.00
N ALA A 197 -9.31 -15.31 -3.97
CA ALA A 197 -9.58 -14.59 -2.74
C ALA A 197 -10.74 -15.22 -1.96
N ALA A 198 -11.84 -15.58 -2.63
CA ALA A 198 -12.98 -16.26 -2.02
C ALA A 198 -12.57 -17.62 -1.43
N GLU A 199 -11.84 -18.44 -2.19
CA GLU A 199 -11.34 -19.75 -1.73
C GLU A 199 -10.37 -19.62 -0.53
N GLY A 200 -9.50 -18.60 -0.56
CA GLY A 200 -8.59 -18.31 0.56
C GLY A 200 -9.34 -17.93 1.83
N LEU A 201 -10.39 -17.11 1.72
CA LEU A 201 -11.25 -16.73 2.84
C LEU A 201 -12.02 -17.93 3.40
N GLU A 202 -12.58 -18.78 2.54
CA GLU A 202 -13.26 -20.01 2.99
C GLU A 202 -12.31 -20.96 3.73
N LYS A 203 -11.10 -21.16 3.23
CA LYS A 203 -10.08 -21.99 3.90
C LYS A 203 -9.70 -21.41 5.26
N ALA A 204 -9.51 -20.11 5.34
CA ALA A 204 -9.17 -19.42 6.59
C ALA A 204 -10.33 -19.47 7.60
N ALA A 205 -11.56 -19.29 7.16
CA ALA A 205 -12.74 -19.39 8.01
C ALA A 205 -12.91 -20.80 8.56
N LYS A 206 -12.81 -21.82 7.70
CA LYS A 206 -12.85 -23.24 8.12
C LYS A 206 -11.74 -23.58 9.13
N ALA A 207 -10.54 -23.08 8.95
CA ALA A 207 -9.43 -23.30 9.88
C ALA A 207 -9.65 -22.65 11.26
N LYS A 208 -10.53 -21.63 11.34
CA LYS A 208 -10.90 -20.93 12.58
C LYS A 208 -12.29 -21.29 13.09
N ASP A 209 -12.90 -22.34 12.56
CA ASP A 209 -14.27 -22.81 12.90
C ASP A 209 -15.34 -21.70 12.75
N CYS A 210 -15.18 -20.85 11.72
CA CYS A 210 -16.13 -19.80 11.33
C CYS A 210 -16.95 -20.23 10.11
N PHE A 211 -18.17 -19.69 10.00
CA PHE A 211 -18.95 -19.76 8.76
C PHE A 211 -18.72 -18.51 7.90
N ILE A 212 -18.59 -18.69 6.58
CA ILE A 212 -18.46 -17.63 5.58
C ILE A 212 -19.50 -17.83 4.49
#